data_83ef371956e95859288a2c5684e0534e
#
_entry.id   83ef371956e95859288a2c5684e0534e
#
_cell.length_a   1.000
_cell.length_b   1.000
_cell.length_c   1.000
_cell.angle_alpha   90.00
_cell.angle_beta   90.00
_cell.angle_gamma   90.00
#
_symmetry.space_group_name_H-M   'P 1'
#
loop_
_entity.id
_entity.type
_entity.pdbx_description
1 polymer ?
#
loop_
_entity_poly.entity_id
_entity_poly.type
_entity_poly.pdbx_seq_one_letter_code
_entity_poly.pdbx_strand_id
1 'polypeptide(L)'
;MRGLTRLTLAGLGLAWLGLAAVASIPAKAQGGESAQLAQANAALQAGEADKALVMLNALIKSGGKAEAYNLKCRVELTLEQWDRAANDCEQAVKLSGQNSDNHMWLARALGEKASRASFLSAYSLAKRSRSEFEEAARLNPGNAAARADLGQFYYEAPAGVGGSEAKAEGVAAQLDKIDAVRAIELRGQIADKRKDYVTAERELKQAITKSTHPAFQWIALGGFYRRHERWTEMESAVRSGQSAAERDRHASVALYDGASVLRTANRDSERAAKMLEEYLANSEKSEDAPAFVVHTWLARLREQLGDAAAAARERAAALAMAHEYKPALELRH
;
A
#
# COMPACT_ATOMS: atom_id res chain seq x y z
N MET A 1 16.18 -28.58 -14.18
CA MET A 1 15.23 -28.18 -13.15
C MET A 1 15.83 -27.00 -12.41
N ARG A 2 15.61 -25.78 -12.90
CA ARG A 2 16.18 -24.54 -12.35
C ARG A 2 15.03 -23.64 -11.90
N GLY A 3 15.08 -23.26 -10.62
CA GLY A 3 14.56 -22.08 -9.97
C GLY A 3 13.23 -21.49 -10.44
N LEU A 4 12.14 -21.90 -9.82
CA LEU A 4 10.95 -21.08 -9.71
C LEU A 4 11.32 -19.85 -8.86
N THR A 5 11.50 -18.73 -9.53
CA THR A 5 11.59 -17.41 -8.89
C THR A 5 10.32 -17.22 -8.07
N ARG A 6 10.47 -17.16 -6.76
CA ARG A 6 9.38 -16.78 -5.85
C ARG A 6 8.88 -15.41 -6.30
N LEU A 7 7.62 -15.33 -6.70
CA LEU A 7 6.91 -14.08 -6.86
C LEU A 7 6.84 -13.41 -5.48
N THR A 8 7.82 -12.60 -5.19
CA THR A 8 7.72 -11.65 -4.10
C THR A 8 6.93 -10.46 -4.64
N LEU A 9 5.63 -10.45 -4.42
CA LEU A 9 4.80 -9.24 -4.40
C LEU A 9 5.19 -8.37 -3.17
N ALA A 10 6.49 -8.25 -2.93
CA ALA A 10 7.03 -7.45 -1.86
C ALA A 10 7.32 -6.07 -2.42
N GLY A 11 6.49 -5.11 -2.12
CA GLY A 11 6.75 -3.71 -2.36
C GLY A 11 5.64 -2.96 -3.09
N LEU A 12 4.38 -3.20 -2.76
CA LEU A 12 3.28 -2.32 -3.11
C LEU A 12 3.16 -1.19 -2.09
N GLY A 13 4.18 -0.32 -2.05
CA GLY A 13 4.06 1.01 -1.49
C GLY A 13 3.51 1.93 -2.58
N LEU A 14 2.22 1.86 -2.86
CA LEU A 14 1.53 2.86 -3.69
C LEU A 14 0.93 3.91 -2.77
N ALA A 15 1.54 5.07 -2.79
CA ALA A 15 1.02 6.26 -2.16
C ALA A 15 -0.37 6.63 -2.67
N TRP A 16 -1.32 6.68 -1.75
CA TRP A 16 -2.72 6.93 -2.00
C TRP A 16 -3.12 8.32 -1.51
N LEU A 17 -3.37 9.24 -2.41
CA LEU A 17 -4.08 10.48 -2.12
C LEU A 17 -5.57 10.29 -2.42
N GLY A 18 -6.34 9.99 -1.39
CA GLY A 18 -7.79 10.05 -1.43
C GLY A 18 -8.29 11.36 -0.84
N LEU A 19 -8.49 12.40 -1.64
CA LEU A 19 -9.35 13.52 -1.25
C LEU A 19 -10.79 13.10 -1.51
N ALA A 20 -11.52 12.67 -0.47
CA ALA A 20 -12.95 12.53 -0.51
C ALA A 20 -13.58 13.84 -0.07
N ALA A 21 -14.18 14.58 -1.01
CA ALA A 21 -15.10 15.68 -0.69
C ALA A 21 -16.36 15.09 -0.06
N VAL A 22 -16.61 15.40 1.21
CA VAL A 22 -17.80 14.98 1.94
C VAL A 22 -18.94 15.96 1.65
N ALA A 23 -19.93 15.50 0.88
CA ALA A 23 -21.22 16.17 0.79
C ALA A 23 -22.07 15.77 2.01
N SER A 24 -22.48 16.74 2.82
CA SER A 24 -23.28 16.59 4.02
C SER A 24 -24.75 16.35 3.70
N ILE A 25 -25.32 15.25 4.21
CA ILE A 25 -26.77 14.98 4.29
C ILE A 25 -27.13 14.70 5.76
N PRO A 26 -28.13 15.36 6.36
CA PRO A 26 -28.49 15.14 7.76
C PRO A 26 -29.49 14.02 7.93
N ALA A 27 -29.16 13.00 8.78
CA ALA A 27 -30.12 12.02 9.27
C ALA A 27 -29.85 11.66 10.74
N LYS A 28 -30.78 11.94 11.62
CA LYS A 28 -30.69 11.90 13.08
C LYS A 28 -30.63 10.52 13.75
N ALA A 29 -30.65 9.41 13.01
CA ALA A 29 -30.48 8.05 13.55
C ALA A 29 -29.26 7.31 12.99
N GLN A 30 -28.61 7.80 11.94
CA GLN A 30 -27.37 7.28 11.33
C GLN A 30 -26.10 7.91 11.95
N GLY A 31 -26.24 8.90 12.81
CA GLY A 31 -25.10 9.66 13.33
C GLY A 31 -24.15 8.85 14.23
N GLY A 32 -24.65 7.82 14.90
CA GLY A 32 -23.83 6.99 15.81
C GLY A 32 -22.91 6.03 15.06
N GLU A 33 -23.43 5.24 14.11
CA GLU A 33 -22.67 4.27 13.33
C GLU A 33 -21.62 4.95 12.44
N SER A 34 -22.03 6.01 11.72
CA SER A 34 -21.12 6.79 10.86
C SER A 34 -19.99 7.44 11.66
N ALA A 35 -20.26 7.95 12.86
CA ALA A 35 -19.22 8.51 13.72
C ALA A 35 -18.26 7.43 14.23
N GLN A 36 -18.77 6.24 14.58
CA GLN A 36 -17.93 5.12 15.01
C GLN A 36 -17.07 4.56 13.86
N LEU A 37 -17.61 4.48 12.64
CA LEU A 37 -16.84 4.12 11.45
C LEU A 37 -15.73 5.15 11.17
N ALA A 38 -16.02 6.44 11.27
CA ALA A 38 -15.03 7.49 11.12
C ALA A 38 -13.91 7.39 12.19
N GLN A 39 -14.26 7.08 13.44
CA GLN A 39 -13.27 6.85 14.51
C GLN A 39 -12.44 5.60 14.27
N ALA A 40 -13.05 4.50 13.81
CA ALA A 40 -12.34 3.28 13.47
C ALA A 40 -11.39 3.50 12.28
N ASN A 41 -11.82 4.25 11.25
CA ASN A 41 -10.96 4.63 10.14
C ASN A 41 -9.81 5.53 10.60
N ALA A 42 -10.07 6.50 11.48
CA ALA A 42 -9.00 7.34 12.05
C ALA A 42 -7.97 6.50 12.83
N ALA A 43 -8.41 5.49 13.59
CA ALA A 43 -7.52 4.57 14.27
C ALA A 43 -6.70 3.71 13.27
N LEU A 44 -7.32 3.25 12.17
CA LEU A 44 -6.60 2.56 11.09
C LEU A 44 -5.53 3.46 10.47
N GLN A 45 -5.88 4.70 10.10
CA GLN A 45 -4.92 5.64 9.52
C GLN A 45 -3.78 5.98 10.50
N ALA A 46 -4.07 6.07 11.80
CA ALA A 46 -3.06 6.29 12.83
C ALA A 46 -2.16 5.07 13.10
N GLY A 47 -2.49 3.90 12.55
CA GLY A 47 -1.80 2.64 12.82
C GLY A 47 -2.15 2.02 14.18
N GLU A 48 -3.25 2.44 14.82
CA GLU A 48 -3.77 1.89 16.09
C GLU A 48 -4.66 0.66 15.79
N ALA A 49 -4.04 -0.43 15.31
CA ALA A 49 -4.75 -1.59 14.78
C ALA A 49 -5.67 -2.26 15.82
N ASP A 50 -5.19 -2.44 17.05
CA ASP A 50 -5.98 -3.05 18.13
C ASP A 50 -7.23 -2.23 18.45
N LYS A 51 -7.10 -0.92 18.53
CA LYS A 51 -8.20 0.01 18.78
C LYS A 51 -9.23 -0.03 17.64
N ALA A 52 -8.76 -0.03 16.39
CA ALA A 52 -9.63 -0.14 15.22
C ALA A 52 -10.41 -1.45 15.24
N LEU A 53 -9.76 -2.59 15.52
CA LEU A 53 -10.40 -3.90 15.61
C LEU A 53 -11.46 -3.98 16.71
N VAL A 54 -11.20 -3.40 17.91
CA VAL A 54 -12.17 -3.36 19.00
C VAL A 54 -13.44 -2.62 18.57
N MET A 55 -13.29 -1.45 17.94
CA MET A 55 -14.42 -0.65 17.44
C MET A 55 -15.19 -1.38 16.34
N LEU A 56 -14.49 -1.94 15.37
CA LEU A 56 -15.11 -2.62 14.23
C LEU A 56 -15.83 -3.91 14.64
N ASN A 57 -15.26 -4.69 15.56
CA ASN A 57 -15.92 -5.88 16.10
C ASN A 57 -17.20 -5.52 16.87
N ALA A 58 -17.22 -4.42 17.62
CA ALA A 58 -18.42 -3.94 18.30
C ALA A 58 -19.50 -3.51 17.30
N LEU A 59 -19.12 -2.79 16.24
CA LEU A 59 -20.04 -2.39 15.16
C LEU A 59 -20.63 -3.61 14.44
N ILE A 60 -19.82 -4.58 14.07
CA ILE A 60 -20.26 -5.80 13.38
C ILE A 60 -21.22 -6.60 14.27
N LYS A 61 -20.92 -6.72 15.57
CA LYS A 61 -21.79 -7.41 16.53
C LYS A 61 -23.15 -6.73 16.70
N SER A 62 -23.22 -5.43 16.53
CA SER A 62 -24.49 -4.66 16.58
C SER A 62 -25.25 -4.63 15.25
N GLY A 63 -24.84 -5.43 14.24
CA GLY A 63 -25.48 -5.49 12.93
C GLY A 63 -24.82 -4.58 11.89
N GLY A 64 -23.50 -4.33 12.04
CA GLY A 64 -22.71 -3.45 11.15
C GLY A 64 -22.79 -3.83 9.68
N LYS A 65 -22.68 -2.80 8.85
CA LYS A 65 -22.83 -2.88 7.39
C LYS A 65 -21.51 -3.22 6.68
N ALA A 66 -21.55 -3.22 5.35
CA ALA A 66 -20.42 -3.53 4.49
C ALA A 66 -19.17 -2.71 4.81
N GLU A 67 -19.34 -1.44 5.18
CA GLU A 67 -18.25 -0.51 5.51
C GLU A 67 -17.43 -0.98 6.72
N ALA A 68 -18.08 -1.55 7.75
CA ALA A 68 -17.40 -2.07 8.93
C ALA A 68 -16.52 -3.29 8.58
N TYR A 69 -17.03 -4.18 7.74
CA TYR A 69 -16.26 -5.33 7.23
C TYR A 69 -15.11 -4.88 6.30
N ASN A 70 -15.35 -3.89 5.44
CA ASN A 70 -14.29 -3.34 4.58
C ASN A 70 -13.16 -2.73 5.40
N LEU A 71 -13.48 -1.88 6.39
CA LEU A 71 -12.46 -1.31 7.27
C LEU A 71 -11.73 -2.39 8.08
N LYS A 72 -12.45 -3.41 8.57
CA LYS A 72 -11.82 -4.51 9.30
C LYS A 72 -10.85 -5.30 8.42
N CYS A 73 -11.25 -5.63 7.20
CA CYS A 73 -10.37 -6.25 6.21
C CYS A 73 -9.09 -5.42 6.02
N ARG A 74 -9.20 -4.10 5.91
CA ARG A 74 -8.03 -3.20 5.74
C ARG A 74 -7.10 -3.23 6.95
N VAL A 75 -7.65 -3.22 8.17
CA VAL A 75 -6.84 -3.40 9.40
C VAL A 75 -6.12 -4.74 9.38
N GLU A 76 -6.82 -5.82 9.03
CA GLU A 76 -6.24 -7.17 8.99
C GLU A 76 -5.18 -7.32 7.90
N LEU A 77 -5.33 -6.59 6.76
CA LEU A 77 -4.27 -6.48 5.75
C LEU A 77 -3.01 -5.85 6.32
N THR A 78 -3.14 -4.74 7.06
CA THR A 78 -1.98 -4.09 7.69
C THR A 78 -1.28 -4.99 8.73
N LEU A 79 -2.04 -5.86 9.38
CA LEU A 79 -1.55 -6.85 10.36
C LEU A 79 -0.99 -8.13 9.72
N GLU A 80 -0.98 -8.22 8.39
CA GLU A 80 -0.57 -9.41 7.64
C GLU A 80 -1.43 -10.66 7.96
N GLN A 81 -2.69 -10.46 8.37
CA GLN A 81 -3.66 -11.51 8.68
C GLN A 81 -4.49 -11.89 7.44
N TRP A 82 -3.83 -12.35 6.40
CA TRP A 82 -4.36 -12.49 5.03
C TRP A 82 -5.64 -13.30 4.91
N ASP A 83 -5.79 -14.37 5.68
CA ASP A 83 -6.99 -15.21 5.67
C ASP A 83 -8.20 -14.47 6.27
N ARG A 84 -8.00 -13.77 7.39
CA ARG A 84 -9.04 -12.96 8.04
C ARG A 84 -9.44 -11.81 7.12
N ALA A 85 -8.46 -11.09 6.59
CA ALA A 85 -8.68 -10.00 5.66
C ALA A 85 -9.52 -10.43 4.45
N ALA A 86 -9.16 -11.53 3.79
CA ALA A 86 -9.93 -12.05 2.66
C ALA A 86 -11.38 -12.36 3.05
N ASN A 87 -11.59 -13.00 4.20
CA ASN A 87 -12.94 -13.34 4.68
C ASN A 87 -13.79 -12.09 4.96
N ASP A 88 -13.24 -11.07 5.62
CA ASP A 88 -13.99 -9.85 5.94
C ASP A 88 -14.23 -8.99 4.69
N CYS A 89 -13.28 -8.93 3.75
CA CYS A 89 -13.51 -8.32 2.45
C CYS A 89 -14.62 -9.06 1.65
N GLU A 90 -14.69 -10.39 1.70
CA GLU A 90 -15.78 -11.17 1.10
C GLU A 90 -17.14 -10.82 1.72
N GLN A 91 -17.20 -10.63 3.03
CA GLN A 91 -18.44 -10.18 3.68
C GLN A 91 -18.83 -8.77 3.24
N ALA A 92 -17.87 -7.85 3.09
CA ALA A 92 -18.15 -6.51 2.57
C ALA A 92 -18.74 -6.56 1.15
N VAL A 93 -18.16 -7.35 0.25
CA VAL A 93 -18.70 -7.56 -1.11
C VAL A 93 -20.08 -8.21 -1.07
N LYS A 94 -20.28 -9.23 -0.24
CA LYS A 94 -21.58 -9.90 -0.09
C LYS A 94 -22.69 -8.96 0.37
N LEU A 95 -22.39 -8.03 1.26
CA LEU A 95 -23.34 -7.04 1.79
C LEU A 95 -23.55 -5.86 0.83
N SER A 96 -22.55 -5.49 0.05
CA SER A 96 -22.60 -4.36 -0.88
C SER A 96 -21.78 -4.65 -2.14
N GLY A 97 -22.29 -5.54 -3.00
CA GLY A 97 -21.64 -6.00 -4.23
C GLY A 97 -21.64 -4.99 -5.38
N GLN A 98 -22.19 -3.79 -5.19
CA GLN A 98 -22.12 -2.71 -6.16
C GLN A 98 -21.09 -1.63 -5.76
N ASN A 99 -20.36 -1.85 -4.68
CA ASN A 99 -19.33 -0.93 -4.22
C ASN A 99 -17.96 -1.30 -4.80
N SER A 100 -17.42 -0.42 -5.65
CA SER A 100 -16.10 -0.58 -6.29
C SER A 100 -14.97 -0.81 -5.28
N ASP A 101 -14.99 -0.10 -4.14
CA ASP A 101 -13.92 -0.21 -3.15
C ASP A 101 -13.94 -1.56 -2.44
N ASN A 102 -15.12 -2.16 -2.21
CA ASN A 102 -15.20 -3.49 -1.63
C ASN A 102 -14.52 -4.54 -2.52
N HIS A 103 -14.76 -4.48 -3.83
CA HIS A 103 -14.11 -5.37 -4.80
C HIS A 103 -12.61 -5.10 -4.89
N MET A 104 -12.19 -3.83 -4.90
CA MET A 104 -10.78 -3.46 -4.91
C MET A 104 -10.03 -4.03 -3.70
N TRP A 105 -10.58 -3.85 -2.49
CA TRP A 105 -9.93 -4.36 -1.27
C TRP A 105 -9.95 -5.88 -1.19
N LEU A 106 -11.02 -6.53 -1.66
CA LEU A 106 -11.04 -7.99 -1.79
C LEU A 106 -9.97 -8.48 -2.77
N ALA A 107 -9.81 -7.79 -3.90
CA ALA A 107 -8.78 -8.14 -4.88
C ALA A 107 -7.37 -8.04 -4.29
N ARG A 108 -7.08 -6.99 -3.50
CA ARG A 108 -5.81 -6.83 -2.78
C ARG A 108 -5.59 -7.96 -1.78
N ALA A 109 -6.60 -8.27 -0.95
CA ALA A 109 -6.52 -9.33 0.05
C ALA A 109 -6.25 -10.71 -0.59
N LEU A 110 -6.92 -11.01 -1.71
CA LEU A 110 -6.70 -12.24 -2.47
C LEU A 110 -5.31 -12.27 -3.12
N GLY A 111 -4.80 -11.14 -3.62
CA GLY A 111 -3.47 -11.01 -4.17
C GLY A 111 -2.37 -11.29 -3.13
N GLU A 112 -2.49 -10.70 -1.94
CA GLU A 112 -1.59 -10.93 -0.82
C GLU A 112 -1.62 -12.40 -0.35
N LYS A 113 -2.81 -12.98 -0.26
CA LYS A 113 -2.96 -14.41 0.06
C LYS A 113 -2.35 -15.30 -1.03
N ALA A 114 -2.51 -14.95 -2.32
CA ALA A 114 -1.94 -15.69 -3.43
C ALA A 114 -0.41 -15.73 -3.39
N SER A 115 0.24 -14.63 -3.01
CA SER A 115 1.71 -14.53 -2.96
C SER A 115 2.35 -15.51 -1.96
N ARG A 116 1.58 -16.02 -1.01
CA ARG A 116 2.02 -16.91 0.08
C ARG A 116 1.46 -18.33 0.00
N ALA A 117 0.54 -18.55 -0.94
CA ALA A 117 -0.15 -19.84 -1.08
C ALA A 117 0.70 -20.88 -1.86
N SER A 118 0.30 -22.15 -1.76
CA SER A 118 0.84 -23.19 -2.64
C SER A 118 0.47 -22.92 -4.08
N PHE A 119 1.22 -23.46 -5.04
CA PHE A 119 1.09 -23.17 -6.46
C PHE A 119 -0.37 -23.25 -7.00
N LEU A 120 -1.08 -24.33 -6.69
CA LEU A 120 -2.48 -24.50 -7.14
C LEU A 120 -3.43 -23.48 -6.52
N SER A 121 -3.28 -23.22 -5.22
CA SER A 121 -4.07 -22.22 -4.51
C SER A 121 -3.74 -20.82 -4.99
N ALA A 122 -2.44 -20.51 -5.19
CA ALA A 122 -1.98 -19.22 -5.72
C ALA A 122 -2.59 -18.91 -7.08
N TYR A 123 -2.64 -19.91 -7.99
CA TYR A 123 -3.24 -19.76 -9.30
C TYR A 123 -4.73 -19.37 -9.23
N SER A 124 -5.50 -20.09 -8.41
CA SER A 124 -6.93 -19.82 -8.21
C SER A 124 -7.17 -18.43 -7.60
N LEU A 125 -6.42 -18.09 -6.53
CA LEU A 125 -6.53 -16.82 -5.84
C LEU A 125 -6.14 -15.64 -6.74
N ALA A 126 -5.08 -15.77 -7.55
CA ALA A 126 -4.67 -14.72 -8.48
C ALA A 126 -5.71 -14.47 -9.58
N LYS A 127 -6.34 -15.53 -10.12
CA LYS A 127 -7.44 -15.37 -11.08
C LYS A 127 -8.64 -14.66 -10.46
N ARG A 128 -8.96 -15.00 -9.22
CA ARG A 128 -10.05 -14.36 -8.51
C ARG A 128 -9.72 -12.89 -8.18
N SER A 129 -8.49 -12.59 -7.72
CA SER A 129 -8.00 -11.22 -7.50
C SER A 129 -8.17 -10.37 -8.76
N ARG A 130 -7.76 -10.90 -9.93
CA ARG A 130 -7.98 -10.22 -11.21
C ARG A 130 -9.45 -9.91 -11.45
N SER A 131 -10.34 -10.90 -11.29
CA SER A 131 -11.78 -10.72 -11.51
C SER A 131 -12.37 -9.63 -10.63
N GLU A 132 -11.93 -9.55 -9.37
CA GLU A 132 -12.38 -8.53 -8.43
C GLU A 132 -11.84 -7.13 -8.82
N PHE A 133 -10.59 -7.00 -9.30
CA PHE A 133 -10.08 -5.74 -9.84
C PHE A 133 -10.82 -5.31 -11.12
N GLU A 134 -11.10 -6.24 -12.03
CA GLU A 134 -11.89 -5.98 -13.25
C GLU A 134 -13.30 -5.47 -12.87
N GLU A 135 -13.94 -6.08 -11.87
CA GLU A 135 -15.25 -5.67 -11.39
C GLU A 135 -15.21 -4.29 -10.68
N ALA A 136 -14.21 -4.04 -9.85
CA ALA A 136 -14.01 -2.73 -9.21
C ALA A 136 -13.90 -1.61 -10.26
N ALA A 137 -13.08 -1.81 -11.30
CA ALA A 137 -12.91 -0.85 -12.37
C ALA A 137 -14.16 -0.68 -13.25
N ARG A 138 -14.99 -1.73 -13.38
CA ARG A 138 -16.27 -1.70 -14.10
C ARG A 138 -17.34 -0.92 -13.32
N LEU A 139 -17.44 -1.16 -12.01
CA LEU A 139 -18.44 -0.55 -11.13
C LEU A 139 -18.24 0.96 -11.00
N ASN A 140 -16.99 1.39 -10.88
CA ASN A 140 -16.65 2.81 -10.86
C ASN A 140 -15.50 3.12 -11.82
N PRO A 141 -15.81 3.52 -13.05
CA PRO A 141 -14.80 3.91 -14.05
C PRO A 141 -13.92 5.09 -13.64
N GLY A 142 -14.34 5.93 -12.69
CA GLY A 142 -13.58 7.04 -12.13
C GLY A 142 -12.68 6.65 -10.95
N ASN A 143 -12.74 5.40 -10.46
CA ASN A 143 -11.87 4.92 -9.39
C ASN A 143 -10.45 4.72 -9.92
N ALA A 144 -9.62 5.78 -9.84
CA ALA A 144 -8.23 5.77 -10.29
C ALA A 144 -7.41 4.69 -9.56
N ALA A 145 -7.75 4.43 -8.31
CA ALA A 145 -7.11 3.45 -7.48
C ALA A 145 -7.33 2.02 -8.01
N ALA A 146 -8.57 1.61 -8.15
CA ALA A 146 -8.91 0.29 -8.67
C ALA A 146 -8.34 0.07 -10.07
N ARG A 147 -8.31 1.13 -10.91
CA ARG A 147 -7.68 1.05 -12.23
C ARG A 147 -6.17 0.88 -12.17
N ALA A 148 -5.50 1.62 -11.30
CA ALA A 148 -4.05 1.49 -11.13
C ALA A 148 -3.68 0.08 -10.67
N ASP A 149 -4.41 -0.46 -9.68
CA ASP A 149 -4.22 -1.82 -9.21
C ASP A 149 -4.46 -2.87 -10.31
N LEU A 150 -5.51 -2.68 -11.11
CA LEU A 150 -5.78 -3.54 -12.27
C LEU A 150 -4.64 -3.47 -13.29
N GLY A 151 -4.16 -2.26 -13.59
CA GLY A 151 -3.01 -2.05 -14.49
C GLY A 151 -1.76 -2.75 -13.98
N GLN A 152 -1.49 -2.61 -12.70
CA GLN A 152 -0.37 -3.28 -12.06
C GLN A 152 -0.52 -4.79 -12.05
N PHE A 153 -1.71 -5.31 -11.75
CA PHE A 153 -1.98 -6.75 -11.88
C PHE A 153 -1.64 -7.25 -13.29
N TYR A 154 -2.14 -6.59 -14.34
CA TYR A 154 -1.85 -6.99 -15.72
C TYR A 154 -0.37 -6.90 -16.06
N TYR A 155 0.33 -5.92 -15.53
CA TYR A 155 1.75 -5.73 -15.72
C TYR A 155 2.59 -6.82 -15.03
N GLU A 156 2.27 -7.16 -13.77
CA GLU A 156 3.09 -8.06 -12.95
C GLU A 156 2.77 -9.54 -13.12
N ALA A 157 1.48 -9.88 -13.25
CA ALA A 157 1.02 -11.25 -13.20
C ALA A 157 1.49 -12.06 -14.41
N PRO A 158 1.73 -13.37 -14.23
CA PRO A 158 1.98 -14.28 -15.34
C PRO A 158 0.79 -14.37 -16.30
N ALA A 159 1.03 -14.61 -17.59
CA ALA A 159 -0.03 -14.74 -18.59
C ALA A 159 -1.06 -15.84 -18.23
N GLY A 160 -0.64 -16.95 -17.59
CA GLY A 160 -1.51 -18.03 -17.17
C GLY A 160 -2.64 -17.61 -16.23
N VAL A 161 -2.43 -16.59 -15.39
CA VAL A 161 -3.48 -16.03 -14.51
C VAL A 161 -4.11 -14.75 -15.09
N GLY A 162 -3.73 -14.36 -16.31
CA GLY A 162 -4.32 -13.25 -17.06
C GLY A 162 -3.51 -11.98 -17.09
N GLY A 163 -2.22 -12.03 -16.69
CA GLY A 163 -1.28 -10.95 -16.94
C GLY A 163 -1.14 -10.67 -18.43
N SER A 164 -1.08 -9.41 -18.82
CA SER A 164 -1.01 -8.99 -20.22
C SER A 164 -0.52 -7.55 -20.29
N GLU A 165 0.61 -7.38 -20.94
CA GLU A 165 1.19 -6.05 -21.16
C GLU A 165 0.26 -5.16 -22.00
N ALA A 166 -0.35 -5.70 -23.06
CA ALA A 166 -1.32 -4.96 -23.87
C ALA A 166 -2.53 -4.48 -23.06
N LYS A 167 -3.02 -5.30 -22.09
CA LYS A 167 -4.07 -4.86 -21.17
C LYS A 167 -3.59 -3.77 -20.22
N ALA A 168 -2.36 -3.88 -19.70
CA ALA A 168 -1.77 -2.85 -18.86
C ALA A 168 -1.66 -1.51 -19.59
N GLU A 169 -1.24 -1.51 -20.87
CA GLU A 169 -1.25 -0.31 -21.72
C GLU A 169 -2.65 0.26 -21.92
N GLY A 170 -3.64 -0.61 -22.16
CA GLY A 170 -5.03 -0.18 -22.25
C GLY A 170 -5.54 0.49 -20.98
N VAL A 171 -5.13 -0.01 -19.82
CA VAL A 171 -5.44 0.63 -18.52
C VAL A 171 -4.71 1.95 -18.37
N ALA A 172 -3.43 2.06 -18.73
CA ALA A 172 -2.69 3.32 -18.71
C ALA A 172 -3.38 4.40 -19.57
N ALA A 173 -3.87 4.04 -20.77
CA ALA A 173 -4.63 4.96 -21.63
C ALA A 173 -5.97 5.41 -20.99
N GLN A 174 -6.61 4.56 -20.20
CA GLN A 174 -7.80 4.94 -19.43
C GLN A 174 -7.48 5.86 -18.25
N LEU A 175 -6.37 5.58 -17.54
CA LEU A 175 -5.87 6.40 -16.44
C LEU A 175 -5.50 7.81 -16.89
N ASP A 176 -5.00 8.02 -18.11
CA ASP A 176 -4.67 9.37 -18.62
C ASP A 176 -5.82 10.39 -18.47
N LYS A 177 -7.06 9.92 -18.46
CA LYS A 177 -8.25 10.78 -18.37
C LYS A 177 -8.68 11.09 -16.93
N ILE A 178 -8.20 10.34 -15.95
CA ILE A 178 -8.64 10.42 -14.55
C ILE A 178 -7.50 10.67 -13.58
N ASP A 179 -6.31 10.17 -13.87
CA ASP A 179 -5.08 10.35 -13.11
C ASP A 179 -3.85 10.18 -14.01
N ALA A 180 -3.45 11.28 -14.63
CA ALA A 180 -2.34 11.28 -15.60
C ALA A 180 -1.00 10.87 -14.97
N VAL A 181 -0.80 11.13 -13.67
CA VAL A 181 0.45 10.75 -12.98
C VAL A 181 0.56 9.24 -12.89
N ARG A 182 -0.49 8.56 -12.44
CA ARG A 182 -0.54 7.09 -12.38
C ARG A 182 -0.43 6.44 -13.77
N ALA A 183 -1.01 7.08 -14.79
CA ALA A 183 -0.87 6.62 -16.16
C ALA A 183 0.58 6.63 -16.63
N ILE A 184 1.31 7.72 -16.34
CA ILE A 184 2.73 7.87 -16.66
C ILE A 184 3.57 6.85 -15.89
N GLU A 185 3.32 6.67 -14.60
CA GLU A 185 4.02 5.68 -13.78
C GLU A 185 3.84 4.26 -14.31
N LEU A 186 2.61 3.88 -14.66
CA LEU A 186 2.34 2.56 -15.24
C LEU A 186 3.05 2.38 -16.59
N ARG A 187 3.09 3.40 -17.45
CA ARG A 187 3.88 3.35 -18.70
C ARG A 187 5.38 3.19 -18.42
N GLY A 188 5.90 3.89 -17.43
CA GLY A 188 7.29 3.75 -16.99
C GLY A 188 7.62 2.33 -16.53
N GLN A 189 6.72 1.71 -15.75
CA GLN A 189 6.85 0.32 -15.30
C GLN A 189 6.79 -0.67 -16.48
N ILE A 190 5.89 -0.47 -17.45
CA ILE A 190 5.79 -1.30 -18.66
C ILE A 190 7.08 -1.19 -19.47
N ALA A 191 7.61 0.01 -19.66
CA ALA A 191 8.87 0.23 -20.38
C ALA A 191 10.05 -0.45 -19.65
N ASP A 192 10.11 -0.39 -18.31
CA ASP A 192 11.11 -1.08 -17.50
C ASP A 192 11.09 -2.60 -17.72
N LYS A 193 9.90 -3.20 -17.72
CA LYS A 193 9.72 -4.63 -17.99
C LYS A 193 10.18 -5.04 -19.41
N ARG A 194 9.99 -4.15 -20.39
CA ARG A 194 10.49 -4.29 -21.76
C ARG A 194 12.00 -4.10 -21.88
N LYS A 195 12.66 -3.71 -20.80
CA LYS A 195 14.08 -3.30 -20.79
C LYS A 195 14.36 -2.03 -21.62
N ASP A 196 13.32 -1.25 -21.90
CA ASP A 196 13.47 0.10 -22.46
C ASP A 196 13.67 1.10 -21.32
N TYR A 197 14.88 1.04 -20.73
CA TYR A 197 15.24 1.82 -19.54
C TYR A 197 15.27 3.31 -19.81
N VAL A 198 15.52 3.73 -21.06
CA VAL A 198 15.51 5.14 -21.46
C VAL A 198 14.09 5.69 -21.40
N THR A 199 13.14 5.00 -21.96
CA THR A 199 11.72 5.37 -21.88
C THR A 199 11.22 5.29 -20.43
N ALA A 200 11.55 4.24 -19.68
CA ALA A 200 11.15 4.08 -18.29
C ALA A 200 11.61 5.26 -17.44
N GLU A 201 12.88 5.63 -17.52
CA GLU A 201 13.42 6.77 -16.77
C GLU A 201 12.79 8.10 -17.19
N ARG A 202 12.54 8.30 -18.48
CA ARG A 202 11.89 9.51 -19.02
C ARG A 202 10.46 9.63 -18.47
N GLU A 203 9.66 8.57 -18.50
CA GLU A 203 8.28 8.56 -17.98
C GLU A 203 8.29 8.86 -16.46
N LEU A 204 9.13 8.21 -15.67
CA LEU A 204 9.22 8.46 -14.23
C LEU A 204 9.65 9.91 -13.91
N LYS A 205 10.58 10.49 -14.68
CA LYS A 205 10.93 11.91 -14.55
C LYS A 205 9.77 12.84 -14.95
N GLN A 206 9.00 12.47 -15.97
CA GLN A 206 7.81 13.20 -16.35
C GLN A 206 6.74 13.17 -15.25
N ALA A 207 6.54 12.02 -14.58
CA ALA A 207 5.64 11.91 -13.46
C ALA A 207 5.99 12.91 -12.33
N ILE A 208 7.28 13.10 -12.02
CA ILE A 208 7.74 14.09 -11.03
C ILE A 208 7.27 15.51 -11.40
N THR A 209 7.40 15.89 -12.67
CA THR A 209 7.03 17.25 -13.12
C THR A 209 5.52 17.46 -13.22
N LYS A 210 4.74 16.39 -13.35
CA LYS A 210 3.28 16.44 -13.44
C LYS A 210 2.58 16.34 -12.09
N SER A 211 3.25 15.78 -11.09
CA SER A 211 2.66 15.54 -9.78
C SER A 211 2.55 16.82 -8.95
N THR A 212 1.44 16.94 -8.23
CA THR A 212 1.27 17.93 -7.16
C THR A 212 1.99 17.51 -5.87
N HIS A 213 2.32 16.23 -5.74
CA HIS A 213 3.01 15.63 -4.59
C HIS A 213 4.26 14.86 -5.06
N PRO A 214 5.28 15.55 -5.61
CA PRO A 214 6.39 14.91 -6.33
C PRO A 214 7.28 14.02 -5.48
N ALA A 215 7.12 14.03 -4.16
CA ALA A 215 7.88 13.15 -3.27
C ALA A 215 7.73 11.67 -3.64
N PHE A 216 6.51 11.23 -3.91
CA PHE A 216 6.22 9.85 -4.31
C PHE A 216 6.94 9.45 -5.59
N GLN A 217 6.92 10.32 -6.59
CA GLN A 217 7.51 10.06 -7.90
C GLN A 217 9.05 10.06 -7.84
N TRP A 218 9.64 10.90 -6.98
CA TRP A 218 11.07 10.83 -6.69
C TRP A 218 11.46 9.49 -6.08
N ILE A 219 10.66 8.96 -5.15
CA ILE A 219 10.91 7.66 -4.54
C ILE A 219 10.68 6.52 -5.55
N ALA A 220 9.65 6.62 -6.41
CA ALA A 220 9.43 5.66 -7.49
C ALA A 220 10.63 5.60 -8.45
N LEU A 221 11.20 6.76 -8.81
CA LEU A 221 12.43 6.85 -9.60
C LEU A 221 13.62 6.24 -8.83
N GLY A 222 13.73 6.46 -7.54
CA GLY A 222 14.73 5.82 -6.67
C GLY A 222 14.60 4.29 -6.70
N GLY A 223 13.37 3.78 -6.64
CA GLY A 223 13.06 2.36 -6.77
C GLY A 223 13.47 1.77 -8.13
N PHE A 224 13.26 2.53 -9.22
CA PHE A 224 13.76 2.17 -10.56
C PHE A 224 15.29 2.07 -10.55
N TYR A 225 16.00 3.10 -10.09
CA TYR A 225 17.45 3.08 -10.03
C TYR A 225 18.00 1.95 -9.16
N ARG A 226 17.34 1.61 -8.04
CA ARG A 226 17.68 0.47 -7.19
C ARG A 226 17.62 -0.86 -7.96
N ARG A 227 16.56 -1.10 -8.73
CA ARG A 227 16.42 -2.32 -9.53
C ARG A 227 17.53 -2.48 -10.58
N HIS A 228 18.11 -1.37 -11.02
CA HIS A 228 19.20 -1.34 -12.01
C HIS A 228 20.57 -1.08 -11.40
N GLU A 229 20.71 -1.20 -10.07
CA GLU A 229 21.95 -1.06 -9.33
C GLU A 229 22.65 0.31 -9.55
N ARG A 230 21.89 1.33 -9.95
CA ARG A 230 22.34 2.71 -10.13
C ARG A 230 22.30 3.44 -8.78
N TRP A 231 23.23 3.07 -7.91
CA TRP A 231 23.20 3.42 -6.49
C TRP A 231 23.27 4.93 -6.22
N THR A 232 24.14 5.64 -6.93
CA THR A 232 24.30 7.09 -6.76
C THR A 232 23.04 7.85 -7.13
N GLU A 233 22.41 7.47 -8.25
CA GLU A 233 21.17 8.07 -8.71
C GLU A 233 19.99 7.69 -7.80
N MET A 234 19.99 6.46 -7.30
CA MET A 234 18.99 6.00 -6.31
C MET A 234 19.06 6.88 -5.05
N GLU A 235 20.23 7.05 -4.46
CA GLU A 235 20.42 7.86 -3.25
C GLU A 235 20.06 9.33 -3.50
N SER A 236 20.41 9.87 -4.68
CA SER A 236 20.02 11.22 -5.07
C SER A 236 18.51 11.39 -5.19
N ALA A 237 17.83 10.43 -5.84
CA ALA A 237 16.38 10.44 -5.99
C ALA A 237 15.67 10.32 -4.62
N VAL A 238 16.15 9.44 -3.73
CA VAL A 238 15.59 9.29 -2.38
C VAL A 238 15.78 10.59 -1.57
N ARG A 239 16.94 11.25 -1.65
CA ARG A 239 17.15 12.56 -1.00
C ARG A 239 16.19 13.62 -1.54
N SER A 240 15.97 13.65 -2.84
CA SER A 240 15.02 14.59 -3.46
C SER A 240 13.59 14.32 -3.00
N GLY A 241 13.21 13.04 -2.90
CA GLY A 241 11.90 12.61 -2.38
C GLY A 241 11.71 12.99 -0.91
N GLN A 242 12.72 12.75 -0.05
CA GLN A 242 12.71 13.17 1.35
C GLN A 242 12.51 14.69 1.46
N SER A 243 13.32 15.50 0.75
CA SER A 243 13.20 16.96 0.78
C SER A 243 11.88 17.48 0.21
N ALA A 244 11.25 16.76 -0.71
CA ALA A 244 9.92 17.11 -1.18
C ALA A 244 8.85 16.78 -0.13
N ALA A 245 8.94 15.63 0.56
CA ALA A 245 8.02 15.22 1.61
C ALA A 245 8.11 16.14 2.85
N GLU A 246 9.29 16.64 3.20
CA GLU A 246 9.47 17.63 4.29
C GLU A 246 8.69 18.93 4.05
N ARG A 247 8.43 19.29 2.79
CA ARG A 247 7.67 20.48 2.39
C ARG A 247 6.19 20.21 2.14
N ASP A 248 5.79 18.94 2.15
CA ASP A 248 4.43 18.50 1.85
C ASP A 248 3.97 17.43 2.83
N ARG A 249 3.24 17.85 3.86
CA ARG A 249 2.72 16.94 4.89
C ARG A 249 1.82 15.83 4.33
N HIS A 250 1.15 16.05 3.18
CA HIS A 250 0.29 15.07 2.53
C HIS A 250 1.09 13.97 1.81
N ALA A 251 2.38 14.18 1.63
CA ALA A 251 3.29 13.21 1.04
C ALA A 251 4.16 12.48 2.09
N SER A 252 3.73 12.45 3.35
CA SER A 252 4.49 11.83 4.45
C SER A 252 4.81 10.35 4.21
N VAL A 253 3.93 9.60 3.56
CA VAL A 253 4.14 8.18 3.22
C VAL A 253 5.36 7.98 2.32
N ALA A 254 5.74 8.96 1.50
CA ALA A 254 6.95 8.88 0.69
C ALA A 254 8.23 8.75 1.55
N LEU A 255 8.22 9.18 2.81
CA LEU A 255 9.31 8.95 3.75
C LEU A 255 9.47 7.46 4.09
N TYR A 256 8.35 6.77 4.34
CA TYR A 256 8.35 5.33 4.56
C TYR A 256 8.80 4.57 3.31
N ASP A 257 8.29 4.94 2.13
CA ASP A 257 8.66 4.32 0.87
C ASP A 257 10.15 4.54 0.56
N GLY A 258 10.67 5.73 0.81
CA GLY A 258 12.09 6.04 0.64
C GLY A 258 12.99 5.23 1.57
N ALA A 259 12.58 5.09 2.84
CA ALA A 259 13.27 4.21 3.79
C ALA A 259 13.23 2.75 3.31
N SER A 260 12.11 2.30 2.71
CA SER A 260 11.99 0.98 2.09
C SER A 260 12.98 0.78 0.94
N VAL A 261 13.15 1.77 0.07
CA VAL A 261 14.13 1.73 -1.04
C VAL A 261 15.54 1.55 -0.50
N LEU A 262 15.96 2.36 0.49
CA LEU A 262 17.28 2.29 1.11
C LEU A 262 17.51 0.96 1.83
N ARG A 263 16.54 0.52 2.64
CA ARG A 263 16.59 -0.74 3.36
C ARG A 263 16.73 -1.93 2.42
N THR A 264 15.95 -1.95 1.33
CA THR A 264 16.00 -3.05 0.36
C THR A 264 17.31 -3.07 -0.42
N ALA A 265 17.94 -1.92 -0.61
CA ALA A 265 19.26 -1.79 -1.18
C ALA A 265 20.39 -2.12 -0.16
N ASN A 266 20.05 -2.29 1.11
CA ASN A 266 21.00 -2.38 2.23
C ASN A 266 21.99 -1.21 2.25
N ARG A 267 21.48 0.02 2.10
CA ARG A 267 22.27 1.26 2.01
C ARG A 267 21.70 2.34 2.91
N ASP A 268 22.58 3.18 3.42
CA ASP A 268 22.25 4.38 4.21
C ASP A 268 21.19 4.13 5.30
N SER A 269 21.45 3.14 6.17
CA SER A 269 20.53 2.74 7.25
C SER A 269 20.21 3.90 8.20
N GLU A 270 21.16 4.85 8.39
CA GLU A 270 20.93 6.05 9.21
C GLU A 270 19.88 6.96 8.58
N ARG A 271 19.97 7.22 7.28
CA ARG A 271 18.95 7.98 6.55
C ARG A 271 17.61 7.28 6.55
N ALA A 272 17.58 5.95 6.33
CA ALA A 272 16.35 5.18 6.39
C ALA A 272 15.69 5.31 7.77
N ALA A 273 16.45 5.21 8.86
CA ALA A 273 15.93 5.43 10.21
C ALA A 273 15.39 6.85 10.39
N LYS A 274 16.14 7.87 9.96
CA LYS A 274 15.72 9.28 10.03
C LYS A 274 14.40 9.52 9.27
N MET A 275 14.26 9.00 8.07
CA MET A 275 13.01 9.11 7.28
C MET A 275 11.83 8.48 8.00
N LEU A 276 12.00 7.33 8.64
CA LEU A 276 10.94 6.70 9.44
C LEU A 276 10.57 7.53 10.68
N GLU A 277 11.54 8.14 11.35
CA GLU A 277 11.29 9.07 12.46
C GLU A 277 10.55 10.33 12.01
N GLU A 278 10.93 10.91 10.88
CA GLU A 278 10.24 12.05 10.27
C GLU A 278 8.78 11.69 9.91
N TYR A 279 8.54 10.49 9.38
CA TYR A 279 7.19 9.99 9.15
C TYR A 279 6.40 9.88 10.47
N LEU A 280 6.99 9.27 11.51
CA LEU A 280 6.34 9.13 12.81
C LEU A 280 6.05 10.48 13.48
N ALA A 281 6.85 11.50 13.24
CA ALA A 281 6.65 12.86 13.74
C ALA A 281 5.57 13.64 12.96
N ASN A 282 5.24 13.22 11.72
CA ASN A 282 4.21 13.89 10.92
C ASN A 282 2.82 13.67 11.54
N SER A 283 1.94 14.68 11.47
CA SER A 283 0.56 14.60 11.95
C SER A 283 -0.33 13.74 11.05
N GLU A 284 0.00 13.63 9.76
CA GLU A 284 -0.76 12.84 8.81
C GLU A 284 -0.13 11.45 8.68
N LYS A 285 -0.89 10.45 9.10
CA LYS A 285 -0.55 9.03 9.00
C LYS A 285 -1.43 8.36 7.94
N SER A 286 -1.02 7.20 7.48
CA SER A 286 -1.78 6.41 6.51
C SER A 286 -1.71 4.91 6.84
N GLU A 287 -2.76 4.20 6.48
CA GLU A 287 -2.77 2.74 6.50
C GLU A 287 -1.75 2.11 5.53
N ASP A 288 -1.26 2.87 4.53
CA ASP A 288 -0.20 2.42 3.62
C ASP A 288 1.17 2.35 4.31
N ALA A 289 1.33 3.09 5.41
CA ALA A 289 2.52 3.05 6.25
C ALA A 289 2.12 3.03 7.74
N PRO A 290 1.48 1.94 8.23
CA PRO A 290 0.94 1.89 9.58
C PRO A 290 2.03 2.15 10.62
N ALA A 291 1.76 2.99 11.62
CA ALA A 291 2.79 3.41 12.58
C ALA A 291 3.47 2.22 13.29
N PHE A 292 2.72 1.15 13.60
CA PHE A 292 3.31 -0.06 14.20
C PHE A 292 4.27 -0.79 13.25
N VAL A 293 4.02 -0.77 11.93
CA VAL A 293 4.95 -1.31 10.92
C VAL A 293 6.22 -0.46 10.88
N VAL A 294 6.05 0.87 10.87
CA VAL A 294 7.17 1.83 10.86
C VAL A 294 8.04 1.67 12.10
N HIS A 295 7.45 1.57 13.29
CA HIS A 295 8.15 1.27 14.54
C HIS A 295 8.91 -0.06 14.47
N THR A 296 8.30 -1.10 13.87
CA THR A 296 8.97 -2.40 13.70
C THR A 296 10.19 -2.31 12.77
N TRP A 297 10.11 -1.53 11.69
CA TRP A 297 11.25 -1.33 10.79
C TRP A 297 12.34 -0.49 11.45
N LEU A 298 11.94 0.54 12.19
CA LEU A 298 12.87 1.38 12.93
C LEU A 298 13.60 0.58 14.02
N ALA A 299 12.90 -0.31 14.72
CA ALA A 299 13.52 -1.23 15.67
C ALA A 299 14.63 -2.08 15.02
N ARG A 300 14.36 -2.66 13.85
CA ARG A 300 15.38 -3.44 13.10
C ARG A 300 16.57 -2.59 12.67
N LEU A 301 16.33 -1.37 12.20
CA LEU A 301 17.41 -0.45 11.80
C LEU A 301 18.23 -0.02 13.00
N ARG A 302 17.61 0.28 14.15
CA ARG A 302 18.29 0.62 15.40
C ARG A 302 19.15 -0.52 15.93
N GLU A 303 18.66 -1.76 15.83
CA GLU A 303 19.44 -2.97 16.14
C GLU A 303 20.68 -3.10 15.23
N GLN A 304 20.50 -2.91 13.90
CA GLN A 304 21.61 -2.92 12.93
C GLN A 304 22.64 -1.81 13.19
N LEU A 305 22.22 -0.65 13.68
CA LEU A 305 23.07 0.48 14.05
C LEU A 305 23.71 0.34 15.45
N GLY A 306 23.42 -0.76 16.17
CA GLY A 306 23.98 -1.03 17.49
C GLY A 306 23.27 -0.34 18.65
N ASP A 307 22.11 0.29 18.43
CA ASP A 307 21.30 0.94 19.47
C ASP A 307 20.18 0.01 19.97
N ALA A 308 20.56 -1.00 20.75
CA ALA A 308 19.62 -1.98 21.30
C ALA A 308 18.53 -1.34 22.19
N ALA A 309 18.87 -0.26 22.90
CA ALA A 309 17.91 0.42 23.77
C ALA A 309 16.82 1.15 22.97
N ALA A 310 17.18 1.81 21.86
CA ALA A 310 16.19 2.38 20.94
C ALA A 310 15.39 1.27 20.25
N ALA A 311 16.02 0.20 19.81
CA ALA A 311 15.33 -0.93 19.17
C ALA A 311 14.24 -1.52 20.09
N ALA A 312 14.54 -1.70 21.38
CA ALA A 312 13.57 -2.20 22.36
C ALA A 312 12.39 -1.22 22.55
N ARG A 313 12.64 0.10 22.59
CA ARG A 313 11.58 1.11 22.69
C ARG A 313 10.66 1.09 21.47
N GLU A 314 11.24 1.03 20.27
CA GLU A 314 10.48 0.99 19.03
C GLU A 314 9.63 -0.28 18.91
N ARG A 315 10.18 -1.44 19.30
CA ARG A 315 9.43 -2.69 19.37
C ARG A 315 8.25 -2.59 20.35
N ALA A 316 8.46 -2.02 21.53
CA ALA A 316 7.40 -1.84 22.51
C ALA A 316 6.29 -0.91 21.98
N ALA A 317 6.65 0.17 21.28
CA ALA A 317 5.70 1.08 20.65
C ALA A 317 4.87 0.36 19.56
N ALA A 318 5.49 -0.47 18.72
CA ALA A 318 4.77 -1.27 17.73
C ALA A 318 3.74 -2.21 18.37
N LEU A 319 4.13 -2.94 19.43
CA LEU A 319 3.26 -3.90 20.11
C LEU A 319 2.16 -3.22 20.94
N ALA A 320 2.34 -1.99 21.39
CA ALA A 320 1.30 -1.20 22.05
C ALA A 320 0.15 -0.81 21.10
N MET A 321 0.41 -0.75 19.79
CA MET A 321 -0.57 -0.42 18.74
C MET A 321 -1.19 -1.67 18.09
N ALA A 322 -0.43 -2.77 18.02
CA ALA A 322 -0.75 -3.99 17.32
C ALA A 322 -0.11 -5.19 18.04
N HIS A 323 -0.74 -5.66 19.12
CA HIS A 323 -0.15 -6.65 20.03
C HIS A 323 0.07 -8.04 19.38
N GLU A 324 -0.69 -8.39 18.34
CA GLU A 324 -0.54 -9.64 17.57
C GLU A 324 0.34 -9.50 16.33
N TYR A 325 0.98 -8.34 16.09
CA TYR A 325 1.78 -8.13 14.89
C TYR A 325 3.05 -8.99 14.90
N LYS A 326 3.03 -10.09 14.16
CA LYS A 326 4.08 -11.11 14.15
C LYS A 326 5.48 -10.55 13.88
N PRO A 327 5.70 -9.65 12.87
CA PRO A 327 7.04 -9.14 12.62
C PRO A 327 7.66 -8.37 13.78
N ALA A 328 6.84 -7.75 14.67
CA ALA A 328 7.32 -7.10 15.89
C ALA A 328 7.56 -8.10 17.03
N LEU A 329 6.74 -9.15 17.12
CA LEU A 329 6.92 -10.23 18.09
C LEU A 329 8.19 -11.03 17.84
N GLU A 330 8.59 -11.21 16.59
CA GLU A 330 9.77 -11.97 16.16
C GLU A 330 11.09 -11.20 16.32
N LEU A 331 11.08 -9.92 16.63
CA LEU A 331 12.28 -9.16 16.97
C LEU A 331 12.88 -9.70 18.28
N ARG A 332 14.18 -9.98 18.27
CA ARG A 332 14.91 -10.47 19.44
C ARG A 332 15.01 -9.37 20.51
N HIS A 333 15.17 -9.80 21.74
CA HIS A 333 15.42 -8.92 22.89
C HIS A 333 16.88 -8.53 22.93
#